data_11629412fe75241ea400f11937d8c1e8
#
_entry.id   11629412fe75241ea400f11937d8c1e8
#
_cell.length_a   1.000
_cell.length_b   1.000
_cell.length_c   1.000
_cell.angle_alpha   90.00
_cell.angle_beta   90.00
_cell.angle_gamma   90.00
#
_symmetry.space_group_name_H-M   'P 1'
#
loop_
_entity.id
_entity.type
_entity.pdbx_description
1 polymer ?
#
loop_
_entity_poly.entity_id
_entity_poly.type
_entity_poly.pdbx_seq_one_letter_code
_entity_poly.pdbx_strand_id
1 'polypeptide(L)'
;MILFLDFDGVLHPYPLGRAGKPLAALPRLWQILDAVPELSVVISSTWREEYSLAELAGWLTAGGGERFAARFIGVTPIMDSPDDYVPGIRQREIEAWLAAHHAADQPYVIVDDMEAYFDVSCEHLYLVDAATGLTPADADRIVARCAALKRNAS
;
A
#
# COMPACT_ATOMS: atom_id res chain seq x y z
N MET A 1 -11.46 -1.09 -7.45
CA MET A 1 -10.80 -0.24 -6.43
C MET A 1 -9.39 -0.75 -6.19
N ILE A 2 -8.43 0.15 -5.99
CA ILE A 2 -7.00 -0.20 -5.85
C ILE A 2 -6.47 0.31 -4.50
N LEU A 3 -5.65 -0.53 -3.84
CA LEU A 3 -4.84 -0.17 -2.69
C LEU A 3 -3.37 -0.13 -3.13
N PHE A 4 -2.73 1.04 -3.08
CA PHE A 4 -1.28 1.15 -3.19
C PHE A 4 -0.68 0.99 -1.80
N LEU A 5 0.24 0.02 -1.65
CA LEU A 5 0.71 -0.45 -0.35
C LEU A 5 2.22 -0.30 -0.22
N ASP A 6 2.66 0.43 0.80
CA ASP A 6 4.02 0.40 1.30
C ASP A 6 4.21 -0.64 2.40
N PHE A 7 5.48 -0.97 2.75
CA PHE A 7 5.81 -2.01 3.72
C PHE A 7 6.49 -1.48 4.97
N ASP A 8 7.64 -0.84 4.81
CA ASP A 8 8.39 -0.28 5.94
C ASP A 8 7.58 0.83 6.59
N GLY A 9 7.42 0.82 7.91
CA GLY A 9 6.55 1.75 8.62
C GLY A 9 5.04 1.52 8.46
N VAL A 10 4.62 0.55 7.63
CA VAL A 10 3.21 0.20 7.37
C VAL A 10 2.91 -1.22 7.83
N LEU A 11 3.56 -2.22 7.27
CA LEU A 11 3.35 -3.63 7.64
C LEU A 11 4.18 -4.08 8.84
N HIS A 12 5.08 -3.23 9.30
CA HIS A 12 5.85 -3.34 10.53
C HIS A 12 6.39 -1.94 10.90
N PRO A 13 6.76 -1.71 12.16
CA PRO A 13 7.37 -0.44 12.57
C PRO A 13 8.69 -0.17 11.83
N TYR A 14 8.97 1.10 11.56
CA TYR A 14 10.25 1.52 11.00
C TYR A 14 10.90 2.63 11.85
N PRO A 15 12.18 2.54 12.22
CA PRO A 15 13.06 1.38 11.98
C PRO A 15 12.64 0.13 12.77
N LEU A 16 12.85 -1.04 12.17
CA LEU A 16 12.55 -2.30 12.83
C LEU A 16 13.58 -2.55 13.93
N GLY A 17 13.15 -2.55 15.18
CA GLY A 17 14.02 -2.82 16.33
C GLY A 17 14.52 -4.27 16.35
N ARG A 18 15.56 -4.57 17.18
CA ARG A 18 16.16 -5.92 17.27
C ARG A 18 15.17 -7.05 17.59
N ALA A 19 14.10 -6.76 18.32
CA ALA A 19 13.03 -7.70 18.65
C ALA A 19 11.84 -7.59 17.67
N GLY A 20 11.92 -6.70 16.67
CA GLY A 20 10.85 -6.48 15.73
C GLY A 20 10.70 -7.65 14.76
N LYS A 21 9.46 -7.95 14.41
CA LYS A 21 9.11 -8.98 13.43
C LYS A 21 8.73 -8.31 12.12
N PRO A 22 9.42 -8.59 11.01
CA PRO A 22 9.00 -8.10 9.71
C PRO A 22 7.57 -8.56 9.39
N LEU A 23 6.81 -7.69 8.73
CA LEU A 23 5.44 -7.96 8.28
C LEU A 23 4.47 -8.36 9.41
N ALA A 24 4.71 -7.89 10.63
CA ALA A 24 3.88 -8.24 11.80
C ALA A 24 2.43 -7.76 11.69
N ALA A 25 2.16 -6.74 10.87
CA ALA A 25 0.83 -6.18 10.67
C ALA A 25 0.03 -6.85 9.52
N LEU A 26 0.51 -7.96 8.94
CA LEU A 26 -0.23 -8.70 7.91
C LEU A 26 -1.68 -9.03 8.30
N PRO A 27 -2.00 -9.41 9.56
CA PRO A 27 -3.40 -9.61 9.95
C PRO A 27 -4.28 -8.36 9.74
N ARG A 28 -3.71 -7.15 9.78
CA ARG A 28 -4.45 -5.89 9.52
C ARG A 28 -4.71 -5.70 8.03
N LEU A 29 -3.73 -6.02 7.18
CA LEU A 29 -3.92 -6.05 5.74
C LEU A 29 -5.02 -7.07 5.36
N TRP A 30 -4.98 -8.27 5.91
CA TRP A 30 -6.00 -9.29 5.63
C TRP A 30 -7.39 -8.88 6.12
N GLN A 31 -7.49 -8.20 7.27
CA GLN A 31 -8.75 -7.61 7.75
C GLN A 31 -9.33 -6.61 6.74
N ILE A 32 -8.51 -5.76 6.15
CA ILE A 32 -8.93 -4.80 5.11
C ILE A 32 -9.41 -5.56 3.87
N LEU A 33 -8.64 -6.55 3.41
CA LEU A 33 -8.97 -7.33 2.23
C LEU A 33 -10.25 -8.17 2.40
N ASP A 34 -10.51 -8.72 3.57
CA ASP A 34 -11.77 -9.40 3.88
C ASP A 34 -12.97 -8.45 3.85
N ALA A 35 -12.80 -7.27 4.43
CA ALA A 35 -13.88 -6.28 4.52
C ALA A 35 -14.20 -5.61 3.17
N VAL A 36 -13.24 -5.57 2.23
CA VAL A 36 -13.40 -4.94 0.90
C VAL A 36 -13.08 -5.96 -0.20
N PRO A 37 -14.04 -6.83 -0.59
CA PRO A 37 -13.80 -7.94 -1.53
C PRO A 37 -13.31 -7.52 -2.91
N GLU A 38 -13.66 -6.33 -3.39
CA GLU A 38 -13.26 -5.78 -4.69
C GLU A 38 -11.88 -5.09 -4.67
N LEU A 39 -11.20 -5.00 -3.53
CA LEU A 39 -9.93 -4.31 -3.41
C LEU A 39 -8.79 -5.13 -4.01
N SER A 40 -8.11 -4.62 -5.02
CA SER A 40 -6.86 -5.15 -5.55
C SER A 40 -5.67 -4.37 -4.98
N VAL A 41 -4.53 -5.02 -4.84
CA VAL A 41 -3.33 -4.43 -4.23
C VAL A 41 -2.25 -4.25 -5.28
N VAL A 42 -1.67 -3.05 -5.31
CA VAL A 42 -0.46 -2.73 -6.08
C VAL A 42 0.62 -2.33 -5.07
N ILE A 43 1.76 -2.97 -5.15
CA ILE A 43 2.86 -2.73 -4.22
C ILE A 43 3.63 -1.50 -4.66
N SER A 44 3.76 -0.52 -3.79
CA SER A 44 4.52 0.72 -4.01
C SER A 44 5.80 0.80 -3.16
N SER A 45 6.06 -0.19 -2.32
CA SER A 45 7.25 -0.28 -1.47
C SER A 45 8.53 -0.42 -2.28
N THR A 46 9.65 0.12 -1.75
CA THR A 46 10.99 -0.08 -2.31
C THR A 46 11.41 -1.54 -2.41
N TRP A 47 10.80 -2.44 -1.65
CA TRP A 47 11.03 -3.89 -1.76
C TRP A 47 10.80 -4.42 -3.18
N ARG A 48 9.98 -3.75 -4.01
CA ARG A 48 9.76 -4.11 -5.42
C ARG A 48 11.00 -3.94 -6.31
N GLU A 49 12.01 -3.24 -5.84
CA GLU A 49 13.29 -3.05 -6.54
C GLU A 49 14.17 -4.30 -6.50
N GLU A 50 14.01 -5.13 -5.46
CA GLU A 50 14.81 -6.32 -5.23
C GLU A 50 14.06 -7.65 -5.47
N TYR A 51 12.71 -7.62 -5.31
CA TYR A 51 11.90 -8.83 -5.31
C TYR A 51 10.76 -8.75 -6.33
N SER A 52 10.47 -9.87 -6.96
CA SER A 52 9.35 -10.00 -7.90
C SER A 52 7.99 -9.91 -7.21
N LEU A 53 6.95 -9.57 -7.98
CA LEU A 53 5.56 -9.57 -7.49
C LEU A 53 5.17 -10.93 -6.87
N ALA A 54 5.60 -12.04 -7.47
CA ALA A 54 5.29 -13.38 -6.98
C ALA A 54 5.90 -13.66 -5.61
N GLU A 55 7.16 -13.25 -5.38
CA GLU A 55 7.84 -13.37 -4.09
C GLU A 55 7.14 -12.50 -3.04
N LEU A 56 6.90 -11.23 -3.37
CA LEU A 56 6.24 -10.29 -2.47
C LEU A 56 4.83 -10.77 -2.09
N ALA A 57 4.02 -11.17 -3.06
CA ALA A 57 2.67 -11.70 -2.82
C ALA A 57 2.72 -12.98 -1.96
N GLY A 58 3.72 -13.84 -2.18
CA GLY A 58 3.95 -15.03 -1.38
C GLY A 58 4.16 -14.70 0.10
N TRP A 59 5.02 -13.71 0.41
CA TRP A 59 5.26 -13.29 1.80
C TRP A 59 4.05 -12.57 2.41
N LEU A 60 3.35 -11.75 1.64
CA LEU A 60 2.19 -10.98 2.11
C LEU A 60 0.98 -11.87 2.40
N THR A 61 0.97 -13.10 1.91
CA THR A 61 -0.13 -14.04 2.10
C THR A 61 0.23 -15.24 2.98
N ALA A 62 1.51 -15.45 3.27
CA ALA A 62 1.96 -16.59 4.05
C ALA A 62 1.38 -16.60 5.47
N GLY A 63 0.89 -17.77 5.90
CA GLY A 63 0.44 -18.00 7.27
C GLY A 63 -0.98 -17.54 7.59
N GLY A 64 -1.85 -17.44 6.57
CA GLY A 64 -3.28 -17.17 6.77
C GLY A 64 -3.93 -16.26 5.74
N GLY A 65 -3.16 -15.69 4.82
CA GLY A 65 -3.64 -14.80 3.78
C GLY A 65 -3.67 -15.41 2.37
N GLU A 66 -3.46 -16.71 2.22
CA GLU A 66 -3.26 -17.38 0.93
C GLU A 66 -4.43 -17.16 -0.03
N ARG A 67 -5.64 -17.03 0.51
CA ARG A 67 -6.86 -16.72 -0.27
C ARG A 67 -6.81 -15.37 -0.99
N PHE A 68 -5.91 -14.48 -0.58
CA PHE A 68 -5.77 -13.15 -1.17
C PHE A 68 -4.70 -13.07 -2.25
N ALA A 69 -3.97 -14.15 -2.56
CA ALA A 69 -2.84 -14.11 -3.48
C ALA A 69 -3.18 -13.48 -4.84
N ALA A 70 -4.34 -13.78 -5.41
CA ALA A 70 -4.81 -13.22 -6.67
C ALA A 70 -5.18 -11.72 -6.61
N ARG A 71 -5.22 -11.15 -5.42
CA ARG A 71 -5.54 -9.72 -5.22
C ARG A 71 -4.31 -8.82 -5.41
N PHE A 72 -3.09 -9.36 -5.37
CA PHE A 72 -1.85 -8.65 -5.64
C PHE A 72 -1.59 -8.63 -7.14
N ILE A 73 -1.94 -7.50 -7.78
CA ILE A 73 -2.04 -7.41 -9.24
C ILE A 73 -0.87 -6.71 -9.92
N GLY A 74 0.03 -6.10 -9.16
CA GLY A 74 1.16 -5.40 -9.75
C GLY A 74 2.06 -4.70 -8.73
N VAL A 75 3.08 -4.07 -9.28
CA VAL A 75 4.00 -3.17 -8.57
C VAL A 75 4.06 -1.85 -9.33
N THR A 76 4.29 -0.73 -8.64
CA THR A 76 4.51 0.55 -9.31
C THR A 76 5.84 0.55 -10.07
N PRO A 77 5.98 1.33 -11.17
CA PRO A 77 7.27 1.52 -11.81
C PRO A 77 8.25 2.20 -10.85
N ILE A 78 9.53 2.04 -11.14
CA ILE A 78 10.61 2.74 -10.44
C ILE A 78 10.99 3.92 -11.33
N MET A 79 10.89 5.13 -10.79
CA MET A 79 11.35 6.32 -11.49
C MET A 79 12.78 6.63 -11.06
N ASP A 80 13.69 6.66 -12.03
CA ASP A 80 15.07 7.06 -11.77
C ASP A 80 15.10 8.47 -11.21
N SER A 81 15.76 8.60 -10.06
CA SER A 81 16.05 9.88 -9.45
C SER A 81 17.56 9.96 -9.22
N PRO A 82 18.23 11.05 -9.62
CA PRO A 82 19.64 11.25 -9.34
C PRO A 82 19.94 11.38 -7.82
N ASP A 83 18.92 11.65 -7.04
CA ASP A 83 18.98 11.74 -5.58
C ASP A 83 18.04 10.70 -4.95
N ASP A 84 18.46 10.08 -3.87
CA ASP A 84 17.68 9.07 -3.12
C ASP A 84 16.33 9.61 -2.57
N TYR A 85 16.19 10.93 -2.53
CA TYR A 85 15.01 11.61 -2.07
C TYR A 85 14.53 12.67 -3.06
N VAL A 86 13.37 12.41 -3.69
CA VAL A 86 12.64 13.38 -4.50
C VAL A 86 11.24 13.56 -3.94
N PRO A 87 10.88 14.77 -3.47
CA PRO A 87 9.52 15.05 -3.03
C PRO A 87 8.48 14.64 -4.08
N GLY A 88 7.41 13.95 -3.66
CA GLY A 88 6.34 13.51 -4.55
C GLY A 88 6.69 12.33 -5.46
N ILE A 89 7.84 11.67 -5.30
CA ILE A 89 8.26 10.57 -6.21
C ILE A 89 7.27 9.42 -6.20
N ARG A 90 6.80 9.01 -5.05
CA ARG A 90 5.86 7.88 -4.90
C ARG A 90 4.53 8.17 -5.56
N GLN A 91 4.04 9.40 -5.42
CA GLN A 91 2.82 9.81 -6.10
C GLN A 91 2.94 9.70 -7.62
N ARG A 92 4.05 10.18 -8.20
CA ARG A 92 4.29 10.08 -9.66
C ARG A 92 4.39 8.63 -10.13
N GLU A 93 5.02 7.75 -9.36
CA GLU A 93 5.07 6.31 -9.66
C GLU A 93 3.67 5.67 -9.67
N ILE A 94 2.82 6.05 -8.72
CA ILE A 94 1.42 5.61 -8.65
C ILE A 94 0.62 6.14 -9.84
N GLU A 95 0.74 7.43 -10.15
CA GLU A 95 0.07 8.04 -11.30
C GLU A 95 0.51 7.40 -12.63
N ALA A 96 1.79 7.09 -12.78
CA ALA A 96 2.31 6.38 -13.94
C ALA A 96 1.73 4.96 -14.05
N TRP A 97 1.60 4.25 -12.93
CA TRP A 97 0.96 2.94 -12.91
C TRP A 97 -0.51 3.01 -13.33
N LEU A 98 -1.26 3.96 -12.76
CA LEU A 98 -2.68 4.19 -13.10
C LEU A 98 -2.86 4.50 -14.58
N ALA A 99 -2.02 5.35 -15.15
CA ALA A 99 -2.06 5.71 -16.57
C ALA A 99 -1.76 4.48 -17.46
N ALA A 100 -0.71 3.73 -17.15
CA ALA A 100 -0.30 2.56 -17.93
C ALA A 100 -1.34 1.43 -17.93
N HIS A 101 -2.18 1.34 -16.89
CA HIS A 101 -3.21 0.31 -16.74
C HIS A 101 -4.63 0.80 -17.05
N HIS A 102 -4.76 2.01 -17.62
CA HIS A 102 -6.06 2.65 -17.91
C HIS A 102 -6.99 2.68 -16.66
N ALA A 103 -6.40 2.92 -15.50
CA ALA A 103 -7.08 2.87 -14.20
C ALA A 103 -7.21 4.25 -13.53
N ALA A 104 -6.99 5.34 -14.26
CA ALA A 104 -7.02 6.70 -13.72
C ALA A 104 -8.39 7.08 -13.10
N ASP A 105 -9.48 6.53 -13.63
CA ASP A 105 -10.84 6.76 -13.13
C ASP A 105 -11.27 5.78 -12.03
N GLN A 106 -10.43 4.81 -11.68
CA GLN A 106 -10.76 3.86 -10.62
C GLN A 106 -10.53 4.49 -9.23
N PRO A 107 -11.45 4.30 -8.28
CA PRO A 107 -11.20 4.71 -6.90
C PRO A 107 -9.97 3.99 -6.33
N TYR A 108 -9.11 4.72 -5.65
CA TYR A 108 -7.93 4.14 -5.02
C TYR A 108 -7.60 4.80 -3.67
N VAL A 109 -6.89 4.06 -2.84
CA VAL A 109 -6.32 4.50 -1.56
C VAL A 109 -4.82 4.20 -1.57
N ILE A 110 -4.04 5.09 -1.02
CA ILE A 110 -2.60 4.92 -0.79
C ILE A 110 -2.40 4.72 0.71
N VAL A 111 -1.62 3.72 1.10
CA VAL A 111 -1.24 3.47 2.50
C VAL A 111 0.28 3.50 2.60
N ASP A 112 0.80 4.53 3.24
CA ASP A 112 2.22 4.85 3.31
C ASP A 112 2.51 5.60 4.62
N ASP A 113 3.75 5.61 5.10
CA ASP A 113 4.18 6.33 6.29
C ASP A 113 4.96 7.63 5.98
N MET A 114 5.35 7.83 4.71
CA MET A 114 6.21 8.93 4.27
C MET A 114 5.43 10.03 3.54
N GLU A 115 4.86 10.97 4.28
CA GLU A 115 4.11 12.10 3.75
C GLU A 115 4.88 12.87 2.65
N ALA A 116 6.19 13.01 2.82
CA ALA A 116 7.03 13.76 1.89
C ALA A 116 7.16 13.13 0.48
N TYR A 117 6.77 11.88 0.31
CA TYR A 117 6.70 11.22 -1.00
C TYR A 117 5.46 11.58 -1.81
N PHE A 118 4.58 12.42 -1.26
CA PHE A 118 3.31 12.83 -1.85
C PHE A 118 3.17 14.35 -1.85
N ASP A 119 2.29 14.87 -2.69
CA ASP A 119 1.91 16.27 -2.67
C ASP A 119 1.12 16.60 -1.39
N VAL A 120 1.28 17.82 -0.90
CA VAL A 120 0.65 18.30 0.36
C VAL A 120 -0.87 18.10 0.39
N SER A 121 -1.51 18.03 -0.77
CA SER A 121 -2.96 17.86 -0.93
C SER A 121 -3.37 16.48 -1.44
N CYS A 122 -2.53 15.44 -1.27
CA CYS A 122 -2.86 14.11 -1.75
C CYS A 122 -4.03 13.50 -0.96
N GLU A 123 -5.25 13.68 -1.48
CA GLU A 123 -6.48 13.21 -0.84
C GLU A 123 -6.59 11.68 -0.76
N HIS A 124 -5.80 10.96 -1.57
CA HIS A 124 -5.79 9.49 -1.58
C HIS A 124 -4.89 8.88 -0.51
N LEU A 125 -3.98 9.66 0.08
CA LEU A 125 -3.06 9.18 1.09
C LEU A 125 -3.75 8.91 2.43
N TYR A 126 -3.57 7.71 2.94
CA TYR A 126 -3.75 7.35 4.34
C TYR A 126 -2.37 7.22 4.98
N LEU A 127 -2.03 8.18 5.81
CA LEU A 127 -0.73 8.22 6.47
C LEU A 127 -0.73 7.33 7.72
N VAL A 128 0.20 6.38 7.76
CA VAL A 128 0.40 5.47 8.90
C VAL A 128 1.51 6.02 9.80
N ASP A 129 1.38 5.84 11.11
CA ASP A 129 2.48 6.12 12.03
C ASP A 129 3.56 5.03 11.90
N ALA A 130 4.73 5.40 11.37
CA ALA A 130 5.85 4.50 11.18
C ALA A 130 6.30 3.80 12.47
N ALA A 131 6.11 4.41 13.63
CA ALA A 131 6.51 3.84 14.91
C ALA A 131 5.68 2.61 15.31
N THR A 132 4.46 2.47 14.76
CA THR A 132 3.55 1.37 15.08
C THR A 132 3.28 0.44 13.90
N GLY A 133 3.35 0.95 12.67
CA GLY A 133 2.74 0.31 11.52
C GLY A 133 1.22 0.28 11.64
N LEU A 134 0.55 -0.46 10.76
CA LEU A 134 -0.92 -0.60 10.77
C LEU A 134 -1.44 -1.16 12.09
N THR A 135 -2.32 -0.42 12.72
CA THR A 135 -3.09 -0.83 13.91
C THR A 135 -4.49 -1.33 13.50
N PRO A 136 -5.24 -1.98 14.42
CA PRO A 136 -6.65 -2.31 14.18
C PRO A 136 -7.50 -1.08 13.82
N ALA A 137 -7.26 0.06 14.48
CA ALA A 137 -7.98 1.30 14.20
C ALA A 137 -7.68 1.86 12.80
N ASP A 138 -6.43 1.69 12.31
CA ASP A 138 -6.07 2.08 10.93
C ASP A 138 -6.79 1.19 9.91
N ALA A 139 -6.85 -0.10 10.14
CA ALA A 139 -7.59 -1.02 9.27
C ALA A 139 -9.05 -0.61 9.15
N ASP A 140 -9.72 -0.30 10.28
CA ASP A 140 -11.12 0.14 10.29
C ASP A 140 -11.31 1.47 9.52
N ARG A 141 -10.39 2.42 9.67
CA ARG A 141 -10.44 3.71 8.96
C ARG A 141 -10.20 3.54 7.46
N ILE A 142 -9.28 2.67 7.06
CA ILE A 142 -9.03 2.39 5.64
C ILE A 142 -10.27 1.73 5.01
N VAL A 143 -10.89 0.78 5.68
CA VAL A 143 -12.16 0.17 5.23
C VAL A 143 -13.26 1.22 5.08
N ALA A 144 -13.44 2.11 6.06
CA ALA A 144 -14.40 3.19 5.98
C ALA A 144 -14.13 4.14 4.81
N ARG A 145 -12.86 4.44 4.54
CA ARG A 145 -12.44 5.27 3.40
C ARG A 145 -12.75 4.59 2.06
N CYS A 146 -12.47 3.30 1.93
CA CYS A 146 -12.86 2.52 0.74
C CYS A 146 -14.37 2.56 0.50
N ALA A 147 -15.17 2.41 1.55
CA ALA A 147 -16.63 2.49 1.46
C ALA A 147 -17.12 3.89 1.03
N ALA A 148 -16.46 4.96 1.49
CA ALA A 148 -16.78 6.33 1.07
C ALA A 148 -16.46 6.56 -0.42
N LEU A 149 -15.29 6.14 -0.88
CA LEU A 149 -14.90 6.25 -2.29
C LEU A 149 -15.82 5.49 -3.23
N LYS A 150 -16.29 4.31 -2.81
CA LYS A 150 -17.25 3.51 -3.59
C LYS A 150 -18.59 4.23 -3.77
N ARG A 151 -19.08 4.89 -2.74
CA ARG A 151 -20.34 5.69 -2.82
C ARG A 151 -20.22 6.87 -3.77
N ASN A 152 -19.05 7.51 -3.84
CA ASN A 152 -18.82 8.67 -4.68
C ASN A 152 -18.60 8.30 -6.16
N ALA A 153 -18.25 7.04 -6.45
CA ALA A 153 -18.05 6.53 -7.81
C ALA A 153 -19.30 5.89 -8.43
N SER A 154 -20.37 5.78 -7.67
CA SER A 154 -21.67 5.22 -8.10
C SER A 154 -22.65 6.31 -8.48
#